data_70db4f133f443f701f36fa54c03b5399
#
_entry.id   70db4f133f443f701f36fa54c03b5399
#
_cell.length_a   1.000
_cell.length_b   1.000
_cell.length_c   1.000
_cell.angle_alpha   90.00
_cell.angle_beta   90.00
_cell.angle_gamma   90.00
#
_symmetry.space_group_name_H-M   'P 1'
#
loop_
_entity.id
_entity.type
_entity.pdbx_description
1 polymer ?
#
loop_
_entity_poly.entity_id
_entity_poly.type
_entity_poly.pdbx_seq_one_letter_code
_entity_poly.pdbx_strand_id
1 'polypeptide(L)'
;MPLRLIACLLLLSSTVPAWTAHDGAALGSPRRVLILAYHRFATERRDSMTVRTVTFLRQLQAIEANGYRIVSLDEVVRWHGGQADVLPPLAVAITVDDGHRSVYEVMRPMLAGRPIPVTLFIYPSAISNASYAMTWEQLRALGQSGDFDIESHTYWHPNFRSERARRTPADYLSFVSFQLTRSRDRLQSETGSSVRFLAWPFGIHDAQTDQLALRAGYVAGFTIEARPVRLADAAMALPRYLMTDACDTRCMNVMLKPVGGPHE
;
A
#
# COMPACT_ATOMS: atom_id res chain seq x y z
N MET A 1 -21.56 -91.56 -10.43
CA MET A 1 -20.75 -91.02 -9.35
C MET A 1 -20.45 -89.56 -9.69
N PRO A 2 -21.03 -88.60 -9.03
CA PRO A 2 -20.76 -87.21 -9.32
C PRO A 2 -19.66 -86.64 -8.44
N LEU A 3 -18.76 -85.93 -9.08
CA LEU A 3 -17.60 -85.20 -8.51
C LEU A 3 -18.10 -83.91 -7.90
N ARG A 4 -17.87 -83.71 -6.61
CA ARG A 4 -18.19 -82.44 -5.90
C ARG A 4 -17.05 -81.47 -6.06
N LEU A 5 -17.28 -80.33 -6.74
CA LEU A 5 -16.39 -79.14 -6.72
C LEU A 5 -16.62 -78.36 -5.43
N ILE A 6 -15.59 -78.22 -4.65
CA ILE A 6 -15.53 -77.29 -3.50
C ILE A 6 -15.01 -75.92 -4.02
N ALA A 7 -15.89 -74.93 -4.01
CA ALA A 7 -15.52 -73.57 -4.33
C ALA A 7 -14.94 -72.86 -3.05
N CYS A 8 -13.66 -72.55 -3.07
CA CYS A 8 -13.01 -71.79 -2.04
C CYS A 8 -13.28 -70.31 -2.29
N LEU A 9 -14.08 -69.67 -1.44
CA LEU A 9 -14.31 -68.18 -1.46
C LEU A 9 -13.14 -67.46 -0.74
N LEU A 10 -12.26 -66.83 -1.51
CA LEU A 10 -11.24 -65.91 -0.97
C LEU A 10 -11.89 -64.59 -0.72
N LEU A 11 -12.10 -64.25 0.54
CA LEU A 11 -12.46 -62.91 1.00
C LEU A 11 -11.23 -61.98 0.92
N LEU A 12 -11.16 -61.16 -0.12
CA LEU A 12 -10.20 -60.04 -0.21
C LEU A 12 -10.70 -58.91 0.70
N SER A 13 -10.09 -58.77 1.87
CA SER A 13 -10.25 -57.61 2.74
C SER A 13 -9.50 -56.43 2.12
N SER A 14 -10.22 -55.51 1.48
CA SER A 14 -9.69 -54.24 1.04
C SER A 14 -9.50 -53.31 2.25
N THR A 15 -8.26 -53.18 2.71
CA THR A 15 -7.88 -52.12 3.65
C THR A 15 -7.84 -50.78 2.89
N VAL A 16 -8.83 -49.91 3.12
CA VAL A 16 -8.82 -48.53 2.68
C VAL A 16 -7.76 -47.80 3.54
N PRO A 17 -6.74 -47.18 2.96
CA PRO A 17 -5.83 -46.37 3.76
C PRO A 17 -6.61 -45.20 4.33
N ALA A 18 -6.60 -45.04 5.65
CA ALA A 18 -7.08 -43.84 6.34
C ALA A 18 -6.26 -42.66 5.82
N TRP A 19 -6.91 -41.75 5.12
CA TRP A 19 -6.35 -40.43 4.82
C TRP A 19 -6.15 -39.71 6.17
N THR A 20 -4.92 -39.71 6.62
CA THR A 20 -4.53 -38.78 7.70
C THR A 20 -4.79 -37.37 7.16
N ALA A 21 -5.78 -36.71 7.74
CA ALA A 21 -5.95 -35.28 7.57
C ALA A 21 -4.58 -34.65 7.86
N HIS A 22 -3.96 -34.05 6.83
CA HIS A 22 -2.77 -33.24 7.03
C HIS A 22 -3.21 -32.11 7.96
N ASP A 23 -2.61 -32.09 9.12
CA ASP A 23 -2.73 -31.07 10.12
C ASP A 23 -2.69 -29.70 9.46
N GLY A 24 -3.69 -28.88 9.83
CA GLY A 24 -3.83 -27.53 9.35
C GLY A 24 -2.51 -26.81 9.42
N ALA A 25 -2.07 -26.29 8.30
CA ALA A 25 -0.92 -25.41 8.22
C ALA A 25 -1.03 -24.43 9.39
N ALA A 26 -0.05 -24.43 10.26
CA ALA A 26 0.03 -23.53 11.41
C ALA A 26 -0.30 -22.14 10.90
N LEU A 27 -1.43 -21.59 11.33
CA LEU A 27 -1.80 -20.21 11.07
C LEU A 27 -0.64 -19.37 11.60
N GLY A 28 0.26 -18.94 10.71
CA GLY A 28 1.42 -18.14 11.06
C GLY A 28 0.95 -16.97 11.93
N SER A 29 1.76 -16.59 12.92
CA SER A 29 1.46 -15.47 13.82
C SER A 29 0.82 -14.31 13.05
N PRO A 30 -0.24 -13.69 13.59
CA PRO A 30 -0.97 -12.66 12.86
C PRO A 30 -0.01 -11.56 12.40
N ARG A 31 0.05 -11.36 11.08
CA ARG A 31 0.93 -10.32 10.52
C ARG A 31 0.40 -8.93 10.89
N ARG A 32 1.30 -8.04 11.24
CA ARG A 32 0.99 -6.64 11.47
C ARG A 32 1.63 -5.80 10.37
N VAL A 33 0.78 -5.23 9.53
CA VAL A 33 1.18 -4.47 8.35
C VAL A 33 0.71 -3.03 8.50
N LEU A 34 1.64 -2.08 8.44
CA LEU A 34 1.36 -0.66 8.48
C LEU A 34 1.79 0.00 7.18
N ILE A 35 1.04 1.00 6.73
CA ILE A 35 1.41 1.86 5.62
C ILE A 35 1.49 3.28 6.14
N LEU A 36 2.64 3.94 5.92
CA LEU A 36 2.91 5.30 6.36
C LEU A 36 2.79 6.27 5.19
N ALA A 37 2.01 7.33 5.33
CA ALA A 37 1.79 8.36 4.32
C ALA A 37 2.49 9.66 4.73
N TYR A 38 3.59 9.98 4.07
CA TYR A 38 4.33 11.24 4.18
C TYR A 38 3.93 12.21 3.06
N HIS A 39 4.38 13.48 3.15
CA HIS A 39 4.15 14.48 2.10
C HIS A 39 5.40 15.30 1.80
N ARG A 40 6.01 15.93 2.80
CA ARG A 40 7.11 16.90 2.62
C ARG A 40 8.22 16.71 3.64
N PHE A 41 9.43 17.06 3.24
CA PHE A 41 10.63 16.94 4.07
C PHE A 41 11.40 18.26 4.10
N ALA A 42 11.92 18.66 5.25
CA ALA A 42 12.79 19.82 5.39
C ALA A 42 13.66 19.70 6.64
N THR A 43 14.70 20.51 6.76
CA THR A 43 15.49 20.63 8.01
C THR A 43 14.69 21.26 9.13
N GLU A 44 13.77 22.17 8.77
CA GLU A 44 12.89 22.89 9.70
C GLU A 44 11.42 22.62 9.35
N ARG A 45 10.55 22.68 10.37
CA ARG A 45 9.11 22.55 10.17
C ARG A 45 8.59 23.82 9.49
N ARG A 46 7.86 23.65 8.38
CA ARG A 46 7.28 24.77 7.61
C ARG A 46 5.74 24.80 7.70
N ASP A 47 5.12 23.63 7.78
CA ASP A 47 3.67 23.45 7.85
C ASP A 47 3.32 22.12 8.55
N SER A 48 2.03 21.77 8.63
CA SER A 48 1.55 20.55 9.28
C SER A 48 1.94 19.26 8.54
N MET A 49 2.23 19.33 7.23
CA MET A 49 2.59 18.17 6.39
C MET A 49 4.11 18.03 6.21
N THR A 50 4.90 18.97 6.73
CA THR A 50 6.37 18.87 6.67
C THR A 50 6.90 18.06 7.83
N VAL A 51 7.63 16.99 7.54
CA VAL A 51 8.39 16.20 8.50
C VAL A 51 9.86 16.64 8.45
N ARG A 52 10.43 17.00 9.60
CA ARG A 52 11.84 17.36 9.67
C ARG A 52 12.72 16.14 9.41
N THR A 53 13.87 16.37 8.76
CA THR A 53 14.84 15.33 8.45
C THR A 53 15.25 14.53 9.69
N VAL A 54 15.47 15.19 10.82
CA VAL A 54 15.81 14.54 12.10
C VAL A 54 14.65 13.67 12.62
N THR A 55 13.41 14.11 12.45
CA THR A 55 12.22 13.36 12.85
C THR A 55 12.06 12.11 11.96
N PHE A 56 12.20 12.27 10.64
CA PHE A 56 12.13 11.15 9.70
C PHE A 56 13.16 10.06 10.01
N LEU A 57 14.43 10.44 10.26
CA LEU A 57 15.47 9.47 10.63
C LEU A 57 15.14 8.72 11.93
N ARG A 58 14.60 9.42 12.94
CA ARG A 58 14.15 8.79 14.19
C ARG A 58 12.97 7.85 13.97
N GLN A 59 12.07 8.19 13.06
CA GLN A 59 10.95 7.31 12.69
C GLN A 59 11.45 6.03 12.01
N LEU A 60 12.42 6.12 11.09
CA LEU A 60 13.06 4.94 10.48
C LEU A 60 13.76 4.08 11.54
N GLN A 61 14.53 4.69 12.45
CA GLN A 61 15.18 3.97 13.56
C GLN A 61 14.16 3.27 14.47
N ALA A 62 13.02 3.90 14.76
CA ALA A 62 11.97 3.30 15.56
C ALA A 62 11.35 2.08 14.87
N ILE A 63 11.16 2.11 13.54
CA ILE A 63 10.68 0.96 12.76
C ILE A 63 11.64 -0.23 12.93
N GLU A 64 12.93 -0.01 12.72
CA GLU A 64 13.96 -1.03 12.85
C GLU A 64 14.06 -1.57 14.30
N ALA A 65 14.07 -0.66 15.29
CA ALA A 65 14.19 -1.00 16.72
C ALA A 65 12.99 -1.82 17.25
N ASN A 66 11.81 -1.67 16.63
CA ASN A 66 10.63 -2.47 16.97
C ASN A 66 10.53 -3.77 16.14
N GLY A 67 11.56 -4.15 15.40
CA GLY A 67 11.64 -5.40 14.64
C GLY A 67 10.83 -5.41 13.34
N TYR A 68 10.35 -4.26 12.89
CA TYR A 68 9.65 -4.16 11.60
C TYR A 68 10.64 -4.11 10.45
N ARG A 69 10.26 -4.76 9.35
CA ARG A 69 10.96 -4.62 8.07
C ARG A 69 10.20 -3.65 7.18
N ILE A 70 10.97 -2.76 6.53
CA ILE A 70 10.39 -1.91 5.48
C ILE A 70 10.30 -2.75 4.21
N VAL A 71 9.12 -2.77 3.62
CA VAL A 71 8.76 -3.55 2.43
C VAL A 71 8.16 -2.64 1.37
N SER A 72 8.11 -3.10 0.13
CA SER A 72 7.42 -2.38 -0.94
C SER A 72 5.90 -2.40 -0.74
N LEU A 73 5.22 -1.39 -1.27
CA LEU A 73 3.75 -1.37 -1.25
C LEU A 73 3.15 -2.49 -2.10
N ASP A 74 3.85 -2.91 -3.17
CA ASP A 74 3.46 -4.06 -4.00
C ASP A 74 3.43 -5.36 -3.19
N GLU A 75 4.41 -5.61 -2.32
CA GLU A 75 4.39 -6.77 -1.42
C GLU A 75 3.18 -6.73 -0.49
N VAL A 76 2.82 -5.55 0.05
CA VAL A 76 1.63 -5.39 0.89
C VAL A 76 0.36 -5.72 0.09
N VAL A 77 0.22 -5.21 -1.14
CA VAL A 77 -0.95 -5.47 -1.99
C VAL A 77 -1.04 -6.94 -2.40
N ARG A 78 0.08 -7.59 -2.73
CA ARG A 78 0.11 -9.02 -3.04
C ARG A 78 -0.27 -9.88 -1.84
N TRP A 79 0.24 -9.56 -0.65
CA TRP A 79 -0.17 -10.23 0.58
C TRP A 79 -1.68 -10.06 0.83
N HIS A 80 -2.20 -8.84 0.72
CA HIS A 80 -3.62 -8.56 0.87
C HIS A 80 -4.47 -9.34 -0.15
N GLY A 81 -3.96 -9.53 -1.36
CA GLY A 81 -4.55 -10.36 -2.43
C GLY A 81 -4.41 -11.87 -2.23
N GLY A 82 -3.88 -12.34 -1.09
CA GLY A 82 -3.81 -13.76 -0.73
C GLY A 82 -2.45 -14.44 -0.90
N GLN A 83 -1.40 -13.72 -1.31
CA GLN A 83 -0.03 -14.28 -1.39
C GLN A 83 0.65 -14.23 -0.01
N ALA A 84 0.38 -15.23 0.83
CA ALA A 84 0.75 -15.22 2.25
C ALA A 84 2.26 -15.07 2.54
N ASP A 85 3.13 -15.60 1.69
CA ASP A 85 4.57 -15.74 1.99
C ASP A 85 5.43 -14.54 1.56
N VAL A 86 4.81 -13.48 1.01
CA VAL A 86 5.55 -12.30 0.52
C VAL A 86 5.93 -11.31 1.61
N LEU A 87 5.28 -11.34 2.78
CA LEU A 87 5.54 -10.38 3.87
C LEU A 87 6.14 -11.01 5.13
N PRO A 88 7.04 -10.29 5.82
CA PRO A 88 7.45 -10.66 7.18
C PRO A 88 6.27 -10.47 8.17
N PRO A 89 6.36 -11.06 9.40
CA PRO A 89 5.33 -10.89 10.43
C PRO A 89 5.04 -9.43 10.79
N LEU A 90 6.08 -8.59 10.84
CA LEU A 90 6.02 -7.16 11.12
C LEU A 90 6.53 -6.39 9.91
N ALA A 91 5.61 -5.73 9.19
CA ALA A 91 5.91 -5.03 7.93
C ALA A 91 5.45 -3.58 7.96
N VAL A 92 6.27 -2.69 7.39
CA VAL A 92 5.93 -1.27 7.17
C VAL A 92 6.20 -0.93 5.71
N ALA A 93 5.23 -0.32 5.02
CA ALA A 93 5.45 0.31 3.73
C ALA A 93 5.50 1.84 3.88
N ILE A 94 6.39 2.48 3.13
CA ILE A 94 6.54 3.94 3.11
C ILE A 94 5.93 4.48 1.83
N THR A 95 5.00 5.42 1.97
CA THR A 95 4.40 6.14 0.84
C THR A 95 4.58 7.64 1.01
N VAL A 96 4.65 8.38 -0.11
CA VAL A 96 4.74 9.85 -0.11
C VAL A 96 3.77 10.41 -1.13
N ASP A 97 2.88 11.27 -0.68
CA ASP A 97 1.84 11.86 -1.51
C ASP A 97 2.27 13.22 -2.10
N ASP A 98 1.52 13.76 -3.05
CA ASP A 98 1.58 15.07 -3.70
C ASP A 98 2.70 15.30 -4.73
N GLY A 99 3.83 14.64 -4.65
CA GLY A 99 4.94 14.91 -5.57
C GLY A 99 5.73 16.20 -5.27
N HIS A 100 5.82 16.58 -3.98
CA HIS A 100 6.60 17.76 -3.57
C HIS A 100 8.10 17.57 -3.84
N ARG A 101 8.79 18.63 -4.33
CA ARG A 101 10.22 18.58 -4.71
C ARG A 101 11.16 18.12 -3.60
N SER A 102 10.79 18.29 -2.32
CA SER A 102 11.59 17.83 -1.19
C SER A 102 11.80 16.31 -1.16
N VAL A 103 11.00 15.54 -1.89
CA VAL A 103 11.24 14.10 -2.06
C VAL A 103 12.55 13.88 -2.81
N TYR A 104 12.76 14.61 -3.89
CA TYR A 104 13.98 14.52 -4.69
C TYR A 104 15.18 15.22 -4.03
N GLU A 105 14.95 16.43 -3.51
CA GLU A 105 16.01 17.30 -2.99
C GLU A 105 16.48 16.93 -1.57
N VAL A 106 15.59 16.36 -0.74
CA VAL A 106 15.86 16.11 0.69
C VAL A 106 15.75 14.62 1.04
N MET A 107 14.60 13.97 0.78
CA MET A 107 14.37 12.59 1.20
C MET A 107 15.31 11.62 0.48
N ARG A 108 15.43 11.71 -0.84
CA ARG A 108 16.28 10.83 -1.66
C ARG A 108 17.74 10.79 -1.16
N PRO A 109 18.43 11.92 -0.93
CA PRO A 109 19.79 11.90 -0.38
C PRO A 109 19.90 11.23 0.99
N MET A 110 18.87 11.36 1.85
CA MET A 110 18.84 10.71 3.16
C MET A 110 18.73 9.20 3.09
N LEU A 111 18.15 8.67 2.03
CA LEU A 111 18.00 7.23 1.78
C LEU A 111 19.18 6.64 1.00
N ALA A 112 20.13 7.46 0.54
CA ALA A 112 21.27 7.00 -0.23
C ALA A 112 22.06 5.87 0.49
N GLY A 113 22.28 4.75 -0.21
CA GLY A 113 22.93 3.56 0.35
C GLY A 113 22.06 2.70 1.28
N ARG A 114 20.78 3.00 1.41
CA ARG A 114 19.78 2.19 2.12
C ARG A 114 18.75 1.68 1.11
N PRO A 115 18.56 0.38 0.92
CA PRO A 115 17.56 -0.16 0.00
C PRO A 115 16.16 -0.08 0.64
N ILE A 116 15.63 1.13 0.78
CA ILE A 116 14.31 1.41 1.34
C ILE A 116 13.35 1.68 0.19
N PRO A 117 12.40 0.77 -0.11
CA PRO A 117 11.40 1.00 -1.13
C PRO A 117 10.39 2.08 -0.70
N VAL A 118 10.07 2.99 -1.59
CA VAL A 118 9.13 4.09 -1.37
C VAL A 118 8.15 4.18 -2.53
N THR A 119 6.85 4.24 -2.24
CA THR A 119 5.84 4.49 -3.28
C THR A 119 5.42 5.96 -3.28
N LEU A 120 5.51 6.61 -4.44
CA LEU A 120 5.12 8.00 -4.65
C LEU A 120 3.73 8.08 -5.27
N PHE A 121 2.78 8.66 -4.57
CA PHE A 121 1.45 8.95 -5.09
C PHE A 121 1.40 10.37 -5.65
N ILE A 122 1.36 10.47 -6.97
CA ILE A 122 1.56 11.71 -7.72
C ILE A 122 0.26 12.19 -8.37
N TYR A 123 -0.03 13.49 -8.27
CA TYR A 123 -1.03 14.13 -9.12
C TYR A 123 -0.34 14.92 -10.25
N PRO A 124 -0.48 14.45 -11.50
CA PRO A 124 0.35 14.90 -12.64
C PRO A 124 0.22 16.38 -12.97
N SER A 125 -0.92 17.02 -12.66
CA SER A 125 -1.13 18.42 -13.01
C SER A 125 -0.16 19.39 -12.35
N ALA A 126 0.43 19.03 -11.22
CA ALA A 126 1.41 19.87 -10.53
C ALA A 126 2.83 19.70 -11.08
N ILE A 127 3.17 18.50 -11.56
CA ILE A 127 4.54 18.16 -11.96
C ILE A 127 4.99 19.05 -13.12
N SER A 128 6.13 19.73 -12.94
CA SER A 128 6.69 20.77 -13.83
C SER A 128 5.82 22.01 -14.00
N ASN A 129 4.71 22.16 -13.27
CA ASN A 129 3.81 23.31 -13.35
C ASN A 129 3.80 24.14 -12.06
N ALA A 130 3.80 23.48 -10.90
CA ALA A 130 3.78 24.16 -9.61
C ALA A 130 5.21 24.30 -9.06
N SER A 131 5.52 25.46 -8.49
CA SER A 131 6.87 25.76 -7.97
C SER A 131 7.31 24.86 -6.80
N TYR A 132 6.36 24.23 -6.10
CA TYR A 132 6.64 23.30 -5.01
C TYR A 132 6.83 21.86 -5.49
N ALA A 133 6.36 21.51 -6.69
CA ALA A 133 6.38 20.14 -7.21
C ALA A 133 7.72 19.79 -7.85
N MET A 134 7.98 18.50 -7.94
CA MET A 134 9.06 17.94 -8.76
C MET A 134 8.87 18.26 -10.24
N THR A 135 9.94 18.19 -11.01
CA THR A 135 9.86 18.14 -12.47
C THR A 135 9.65 16.71 -12.97
N TRP A 136 9.18 16.56 -14.21
CA TRP A 136 9.09 15.25 -14.86
C TRP A 136 10.44 14.53 -14.96
N GLU A 137 11.51 15.29 -15.15
CA GLU A 137 12.88 14.75 -15.16
C GLU A 137 13.25 14.15 -13.80
N GLN A 138 12.99 14.88 -12.71
CA GLN A 138 13.24 14.41 -11.35
C GLN A 138 12.40 13.15 -11.03
N LEU A 139 11.13 13.14 -11.44
CA LEU A 139 10.26 12.00 -11.21
C LEU A 139 10.72 10.75 -11.98
N ARG A 140 11.14 10.92 -13.27
CA ARG A 140 11.74 9.84 -14.05
C ARG A 140 13.02 9.30 -13.41
N ALA A 141 13.88 10.19 -12.92
CA ALA A 141 15.13 9.79 -12.25
C ALA A 141 14.88 8.99 -10.97
N LEU A 142 13.79 9.29 -10.21
CA LEU A 142 13.37 8.49 -9.06
C LEU A 142 12.88 7.10 -9.50
N GLY A 143 11.97 7.01 -10.47
CA GLY A 143 11.46 5.73 -10.94
C GLY A 143 12.54 4.82 -11.55
N GLN A 144 13.56 5.39 -12.19
CA GLN A 144 14.69 4.63 -12.75
C GLN A 144 15.70 4.17 -11.70
N SER A 145 15.68 4.71 -10.48
CA SER A 145 16.62 4.30 -9.41
C SER A 145 16.33 2.90 -8.86
N GLY A 146 15.10 2.40 -9.02
CA GLY A 146 14.66 1.11 -8.50
C GLY A 146 14.17 1.15 -7.04
N ASP A 147 14.37 2.26 -6.34
CA ASP A 147 13.93 2.42 -4.95
C ASP A 147 12.56 3.13 -4.85
N PHE A 148 12.08 3.74 -5.94
CA PHE A 148 10.84 4.53 -5.94
C PHE A 148 9.86 4.02 -6.99
N ASP A 149 8.68 3.61 -6.54
CA ASP A 149 7.53 3.31 -7.40
C ASP A 149 6.67 4.56 -7.60
N ILE A 150 6.16 4.76 -8.82
CA ILE A 150 5.33 5.92 -9.16
C ILE A 150 3.91 5.47 -9.38
N GLU A 151 2.99 6.00 -8.57
CA GLU A 151 1.58 5.65 -8.53
C GLU A 151 0.69 6.91 -8.51
N SER A 152 -0.62 6.75 -8.59
CA SER A 152 -1.56 7.84 -8.82
C SER A 152 -2.13 8.46 -7.55
N HIS A 153 -2.22 9.81 -7.55
CA HIS A 153 -3.00 10.57 -6.56
C HIS A 153 -4.12 11.39 -7.23
N THR A 154 -4.79 10.80 -8.23
CA THR A 154 -5.70 11.46 -9.17
C THR A 154 -5.00 12.52 -10.05
N TYR A 155 -5.72 13.18 -10.98
CA TYR A 155 -5.08 14.09 -11.92
C TYR A 155 -4.66 15.43 -11.32
N TRP A 156 -5.51 16.04 -10.46
CA TRP A 156 -5.23 17.35 -9.84
C TRP A 156 -5.63 17.45 -8.35
N HIS A 157 -5.76 16.32 -7.67
CA HIS A 157 -6.01 16.22 -6.22
C HIS A 157 -7.34 16.87 -5.77
N PRO A 158 -8.50 16.50 -6.38
CA PRO A 158 -9.78 17.09 -6.01
C PRO A 158 -10.30 16.60 -4.66
N ASN A 159 -11.04 17.47 -3.97
CA ASN A 159 -11.90 17.02 -2.89
C ASN A 159 -13.20 16.45 -3.47
N PHE A 160 -13.31 15.14 -3.61
CA PHE A 160 -14.45 14.47 -4.25
C PHE A 160 -15.80 14.78 -3.59
N ARG A 161 -15.83 15.03 -2.27
CA ARG A 161 -17.06 15.43 -1.57
C ARG A 161 -17.54 16.81 -2.04
N SER A 162 -16.65 17.77 -2.10
CA SER A 162 -16.97 19.13 -2.59
C SER A 162 -17.34 19.11 -4.08
N GLU A 163 -16.65 18.29 -4.88
CA GLU A 163 -16.92 18.17 -6.30
C GLU A 163 -18.28 17.53 -6.59
N ARG A 164 -18.68 16.54 -5.79
CA ARG A 164 -20.02 15.93 -5.87
C ARG A 164 -21.13 16.95 -5.59
N ALA A 165 -20.94 17.82 -4.61
CA ALA A 165 -21.94 18.83 -4.24
C ALA A 165 -22.15 19.91 -5.32
N ARG A 166 -21.23 20.06 -6.28
CA ARG A 166 -21.25 21.11 -7.32
C ARG A 166 -21.67 20.61 -8.71
N ARG A 167 -21.90 19.30 -8.86
CA ARG A 167 -22.16 18.67 -10.15
C ARG A 167 -23.45 17.88 -10.13
N THR A 168 -24.03 17.69 -11.32
CA THR A 168 -25.06 16.67 -11.48
C THR A 168 -24.46 15.28 -11.27
N PRO A 169 -25.25 14.25 -10.94
CA PRO A 169 -24.72 12.88 -10.79
C PRO A 169 -23.93 12.39 -12.01
N ALA A 170 -24.43 12.67 -13.22
CA ALA A 170 -23.77 12.26 -14.47
C ALA A 170 -22.43 12.99 -14.68
N ASP A 171 -22.41 14.31 -14.46
CA ASP A 171 -21.18 15.12 -14.59
C ASP A 171 -20.15 14.73 -13.53
N TYR A 172 -20.60 14.37 -12.33
CA TYR A 172 -19.70 13.90 -11.28
C TYR A 172 -19.01 12.60 -11.66
N LEU A 173 -19.74 11.63 -12.19
CA LEU A 173 -19.14 10.35 -12.64
C LEU A 173 -18.15 10.56 -13.77
N SER A 174 -18.49 11.40 -14.76
CA SER A 174 -17.59 11.76 -15.85
C SER A 174 -16.33 12.45 -15.32
N PHE A 175 -16.50 13.37 -14.37
CA PHE A 175 -15.40 14.05 -13.70
C PHE A 175 -14.47 13.09 -12.96
N VAL A 176 -15.02 12.17 -12.14
CA VAL A 176 -14.21 11.18 -11.42
C VAL A 176 -13.47 10.27 -12.39
N SER A 177 -14.16 9.75 -13.42
CA SER A 177 -13.54 8.93 -14.46
C SER A 177 -12.36 9.66 -15.13
N PHE A 178 -12.54 10.93 -15.48
CA PHE A 178 -11.46 11.77 -16.03
C PHE A 178 -10.27 11.88 -15.07
N GLN A 179 -10.52 12.16 -13.78
CA GLN A 179 -9.47 12.27 -12.76
C GLN A 179 -8.62 10.99 -12.68
N LEU A 180 -9.25 9.85 -12.72
CA LEU A 180 -8.63 8.54 -12.59
C LEU A 180 -7.86 8.12 -13.85
N THR A 181 -8.52 8.13 -15.00
CA THR A 181 -7.90 7.69 -16.27
C THR A 181 -6.80 8.65 -16.71
N ARG A 182 -7.05 9.97 -16.66
CA ARG A 182 -6.07 10.97 -17.08
C ARG A 182 -4.81 10.97 -16.22
N SER A 183 -4.94 10.72 -14.90
CA SER A 183 -3.78 10.60 -14.02
C SER A 183 -2.93 9.42 -14.42
N ARG A 184 -3.53 8.24 -14.52
CA ARG A 184 -2.86 6.99 -14.87
C ARG A 184 -2.14 7.10 -16.21
N ASP A 185 -2.86 7.52 -17.24
CA ASP A 185 -2.31 7.66 -18.60
C ASP A 185 -1.15 8.65 -18.66
N ARG A 186 -1.28 9.80 -17.98
CA ARG A 186 -0.21 10.80 -17.94
C ARG A 186 1.03 10.31 -17.23
N LEU A 187 0.88 9.65 -16.08
CA LEU A 187 2.02 9.10 -15.34
C LEU A 187 2.72 8.01 -16.15
N GLN A 188 1.97 7.06 -16.72
CA GLN A 188 2.54 6.00 -17.55
C GLN A 188 3.27 6.55 -18.78
N SER A 189 2.67 7.53 -19.46
CA SER A 189 3.27 8.17 -20.63
C SER A 189 4.56 8.92 -20.32
N GLU A 190 4.63 9.61 -19.18
CA GLU A 190 5.79 10.43 -18.82
C GLU A 190 6.93 9.65 -18.17
N THR A 191 6.61 8.58 -17.45
CA THR A 191 7.62 7.87 -16.64
C THR A 191 7.93 6.47 -17.15
N GLY A 192 7.08 5.89 -17.99
CA GLY A 192 7.16 4.48 -18.39
C GLY A 192 6.77 3.49 -17.30
N SER A 193 6.36 3.98 -16.12
CA SER A 193 5.96 3.14 -14.99
C SER A 193 4.59 2.50 -15.24
N SER A 194 4.37 1.30 -14.68
CA SER A 194 3.03 0.69 -14.63
C SER A 194 2.28 1.23 -13.42
N VAL A 195 1.30 2.10 -13.63
CA VAL A 195 0.50 2.72 -12.56
C VAL A 195 -0.70 1.84 -12.25
N ARG A 196 -0.73 1.28 -11.04
CA ARG A 196 -1.74 0.29 -10.60
C ARG A 196 -2.44 0.67 -9.30
N PHE A 197 -1.87 1.58 -8.52
CA PHE A 197 -2.35 1.96 -7.20
C PHE A 197 -2.84 3.41 -7.19
N LEU A 198 -3.79 3.68 -6.27
CA LEU A 198 -4.41 4.99 -6.13
C LEU A 198 -4.43 5.41 -4.66
N ALA A 199 -3.81 6.53 -4.29
CA ALA A 199 -4.14 7.18 -3.03
C ALA A 199 -5.32 8.15 -3.24
N TRP A 200 -6.37 7.99 -2.44
CA TRP A 200 -7.52 8.88 -2.49
C TRP A 200 -7.20 10.24 -1.88
N PRO A 201 -7.38 11.36 -2.61
CA PRO A 201 -7.19 12.69 -2.04
C PRO A 201 -8.03 12.88 -0.79
N PHE A 202 -7.38 13.32 0.30
CA PHE A 202 -7.99 13.46 1.64
C PHE A 202 -8.57 12.14 2.21
N GLY A 203 -8.27 10.98 1.63
CA GLY A 203 -8.88 9.69 1.95
C GLY A 203 -10.36 9.60 1.56
N ILE A 204 -10.86 10.51 0.73
CA ILE A 204 -12.30 10.60 0.36
C ILE A 204 -12.59 9.68 -0.82
N HIS A 205 -13.39 8.65 -0.56
CA HIS A 205 -13.90 7.72 -1.56
C HIS A 205 -15.30 7.22 -1.15
N ASP A 206 -15.94 6.49 -2.02
CA ASP A 206 -17.18 5.73 -1.78
C ASP A 206 -17.29 4.57 -2.79
N ALA A 207 -18.28 3.70 -2.61
CA ALA A 207 -18.47 2.53 -3.46
C ALA A 207 -18.55 2.88 -4.97
N GLN A 208 -19.06 4.05 -5.33
CA GLN A 208 -19.19 4.49 -6.71
C GLN A 208 -17.83 4.91 -7.29
N THR A 209 -17.04 5.68 -6.54
CA THR A 209 -15.69 6.07 -6.94
C THR A 209 -14.74 4.86 -6.98
N ASP A 210 -14.89 3.90 -6.05
CA ASP A 210 -14.13 2.65 -6.02
C ASP A 210 -14.36 1.83 -7.31
N GLN A 211 -15.62 1.71 -7.74
CA GLN A 211 -15.96 1.03 -8.99
C GLN A 211 -15.38 1.75 -10.23
N LEU A 212 -15.34 3.08 -10.20
CA LEU A 212 -14.70 3.86 -11.28
C LEU A 212 -13.19 3.64 -11.30
N ALA A 213 -12.53 3.55 -10.14
CA ALA A 213 -11.11 3.27 -10.05
C ALA A 213 -10.76 1.87 -10.57
N LEU A 214 -11.54 0.85 -10.20
CA LEU A 214 -11.39 -0.51 -10.74
C LEU A 214 -11.53 -0.53 -12.27
N ARG A 215 -12.55 0.17 -12.82
CA ARG A 215 -12.71 0.31 -14.27
C ARG A 215 -11.57 1.06 -14.95
N ALA A 216 -10.96 2.03 -14.28
CA ALA A 216 -9.77 2.72 -14.76
C ALA A 216 -8.49 1.88 -14.69
N GLY A 217 -8.57 0.65 -14.13
CA GLY A 217 -7.48 -0.31 -14.06
C GLY A 217 -6.60 -0.20 -12.81
N TYR A 218 -7.05 0.48 -11.76
CA TYR A 218 -6.42 0.41 -10.45
C TYR A 218 -6.79 -0.89 -9.75
N VAL A 219 -5.86 -1.48 -9.03
CA VAL A 219 -6.05 -2.76 -8.30
C VAL A 219 -6.11 -2.57 -6.79
N ALA A 220 -5.62 -1.45 -6.27
CA ALA A 220 -5.71 -1.07 -4.86
C ALA A 220 -5.86 0.44 -4.69
N GLY A 221 -6.65 0.84 -3.67
CA GLY A 221 -6.86 2.22 -3.26
C GLY A 221 -6.48 2.42 -1.80
N PHE A 222 -5.94 3.60 -1.46
CA PHE A 222 -5.40 3.89 -0.14
C PHE A 222 -6.06 5.11 0.47
N THR A 223 -6.47 4.98 1.72
CA THR A 223 -7.08 6.05 2.53
C THR A 223 -6.06 6.64 3.52
N ILE A 224 -6.52 7.47 4.45
CA ILE A 224 -5.76 7.97 5.60
C ILE A 224 -6.39 7.54 6.93
N GLU A 225 -7.06 6.39 6.95
CA GLU A 225 -7.59 5.80 8.17
C GLU A 225 -6.44 5.23 9.01
N ALA A 226 -6.21 5.80 10.20
CA ALA A 226 -5.04 5.51 11.03
C ALA A 226 -5.16 4.16 11.77
N ARG A 227 -4.93 3.05 11.07
CA ARG A 227 -4.89 1.70 11.62
C ARG A 227 -4.04 0.74 10.75
N PRO A 228 -3.64 -0.43 11.28
CA PRO A 228 -3.00 -1.47 10.47
C PRO A 228 -3.94 -2.02 9.39
N VAL A 229 -3.33 -2.52 8.31
CA VAL A 229 -4.04 -3.23 7.23
C VAL A 229 -4.52 -4.59 7.73
N ARG A 230 -5.74 -4.97 7.33
CA ARG A 230 -6.34 -6.29 7.60
C ARG A 230 -6.68 -6.97 6.28
N LEU A 231 -6.63 -8.29 6.25
CA LEU A 231 -7.03 -9.06 5.05
C LEU A 231 -8.51 -8.85 4.65
N ALA A 232 -9.35 -8.46 5.63
CA ALA A 232 -10.77 -8.17 5.39
C ALA A 232 -11.04 -6.75 4.86
N ASP A 233 -10.01 -5.88 4.74
CA ASP A 233 -10.20 -4.54 4.20
C ASP A 233 -10.57 -4.61 2.72
N ALA A 234 -11.39 -3.68 2.25
CA ALA A 234 -11.66 -3.56 0.82
C ALA A 234 -10.39 -3.12 0.08
N ALA A 235 -10.09 -3.75 -1.05
CA ALA A 235 -8.87 -3.46 -1.83
C ALA A 235 -8.76 -1.98 -2.23
N MET A 236 -9.90 -1.28 -2.43
CA MET A 236 -9.93 0.14 -2.77
C MET A 236 -9.92 1.08 -1.55
N ALA A 237 -9.74 0.55 -0.32
CA ALA A 237 -9.80 1.32 0.93
C ALA A 237 -8.74 0.88 1.95
N LEU A 238 -7.53 0.55 1.51
CA LEU A 238 -6.45 0.15 2.41
C LEU A 238 -6.02 1.33 3.30
N PRO A 239 -5.93 1.13 4.63
CA PRO A 239 -5.67 2.20 5.59
C PRO A 239 -4.19 2.62 5.59
N ARG A 240 -3.94 3.91 5.85
CA ARG A 240 -2.61 4.46 6.03
C ARG A 240 -2.55 5.41 7.22
N TYR A 241 -1.42 5.45 7.88
CA TYR A 241 -1.13 6.43 8.92
C TYR A 241 -0.54 7.69 8.31
N LEU A 242 -1.23 8.82 8.45
CA LEU A 242 -0.71 10.13 8.07
C LEU A 242 0.45 10.51 8.99
N MET A 243 1.64 10.66 8.42
CA MET A 243 2.86 10.97 9.17
C MET A 243 3.13 12.47 9.19
N THR A 244 3.33 12.98 10.38
CA THR A 244 3.65 14.40 10.61
C THR A 244 4.88 14.52 11.50
N ASP A 245 5.43 15.73 11.60
CA ASP A 245 6.56 16.02 12.48
C ASP A 245 6.22 15.85 13.98
N ALA A 246 4.94 15.87 14.34
CA ALA A 246 4.48 15.63 15.71
C ALA A 246 4.57 14.16 16.14
N CYS A 247 4.65 13.22 15.18
CA CYS A 247 4.84 11.81 15.50
C CYS A 247 6.32 11.51 15.80
N ASP A 248 6.72 11.75 17.03
CA ASP A 248 8.05 11.47 17.57
C ASP A 248 8.27 9.95 17.82
N THR A 249 9.40 9.60 18.43
CA THR A 249 9.72 8.20 18.76
C THR A 249 8.68 7.54 19.68
N ARG A 250 8.06 8.30 20.61
CA ARG A 250 7.01 7.77 21.50
C ARG A 250 5.76 7.42 20.68
N CYS A 251 5.32 8.32 19.81
CA CYS A 251 4.21 8.09 18.89
C CYS A 251 4.47 6.85 18.02
N MET A 252 5.68 6.74 17.43
CA MET A 252 6.09 5.58 16.64
C MET A 252 6.00 4.29 17.45
N ASN A 253 6.56 4.26 18.66
CA ASN A 253 6.55 3.06 19.52
C ASN A 253 5.11 2.63 19.88
N VAL A 254 4.20 3.57 20.12
CA VAL A 254 2.78 3.25 20.35
C VAL A 254 2.14 2.65 19.10
N MET A 255 2.37 3.27 17.94
CA MET A 255 1.82 2.82 16.66
C MET A 255 2.38 1.44 16.25
N LEU A 256 3.66 1.18 16.48
CA LEU A 256 4.35 -0.06 16.13
C LEU A 256 4.11 -1.19 17.13
N LYS A 257 3.65 -0.90 18.35
CA LYS A 257 3.43 -1.93 19.37
C LYS A 257 2.41 -2.98 18.87
N PRO A 258 2.76 -4.28 18.84
CA PRO A 258 1.80 -5.32 18.49
C PRO A 258 0.61 -5.30 19.47
N VAL A 259 -0.61 -5.38 18.94
CA VAL A 259 -1.82 -5.54 19.76
C VAL A 259 -1.92 -7.01 20.14
N GLY A 260 -1.70 -7.33 21.42
CA GLY A 260 -1.89 -8.69 21.95
C GLY A 260 -0.63 -9.57 21.92
N GLY A 261 0.35 -9.23 22.76
CA GLY A 261 1.12 -10.28 23.43
C GLY A 261 0.25 -10.84 24.59
N PRO A 262 0.49 -12.09 25.04
CA PRO A 262 -0.22 -12.62 26.17
C PRO A 262 -0.08 -11.64 27.35
N HIS A 263 -1.20 -11.34 27.99
CA HIS A 263 -1.21 -10.61 29.25
C HIS A 263 -0.38 -11.42 30.27
N GLU A 264 0.78 -10.87 30.69
CA GLU A 264 1.36 -11.24 31.97
C GLU A 264 0.46 -10.74 33.09
#